data_3f85a774aeca295377251297e182f6f8
#
_entry.id   3f85a774aeca295377251297e182f6f8
#
_cell.length_a   1.000
_cell.length_b   1.000
_cell.length_c   1.000
_cell.angle_alpha   90.00
_cell.angle_beta   90.00
_cell.angle_gamma   90.00
#
_symmetry.space_group_name_H-M   'P 1'
#
loop_
_entity.id
_entity.type
_entity.pdbx_description
1 polymer ?
#
loop_
_entity_poly.entity_id
_entity_poly.type
_entity_poly.pdbx_seq_one_letter_code
_entity_poly.pdbx_strand_id
1 'polypeptide(L)'
;MKCRFESCDFSDLFFIFISFIYRPVTASRTSLPLWMIILLVFGVLAILGITIGLLVHFLVVENRTYYYQGSFKVLGIPYNRNYEKETSPENNYISKILETKMVDAFQSSNIYRQYINSQVLTLVPDNNSLTAHIWLVFKDSRSTKETTRQRIESILRQMLKSHSGSLPTDPNSLRLMEISKVEAEKMINNRCGRRPRMSATYDRIKGGSTAQKGEWPWQASLKFNGRHYCGASLISERYLVTAAHCFQRSENPKNFTVSFGTKVSPPYMQHYVQQIIIHEDYIKGEHHDDVAVILLTEKVVFTNDVHRVCLPEAMEIVPPGEGVVVTGWGALTFDGKSKLLQKAPVKIIDTNACNAQEVYNGVIEDTMLCAGYMEGNIDACQGDSGGPLVHPNSRDIWYLVGIVSWGVECGKINKPGVYMRVTSYRNWIASKTGV
;
A
#
# COMPACT_ATOMS: atom_id res chain seq x y z
N MET A 1 1.68 25.97 -38.10
CA MET A 1 1.03 25.25 -37.02
C MET A 1 2.10 24.92 -35.98
N LYS A 2 2.00 25.50 -34.78
CA LYS A 2 2.96 25.26 -33.67
C LYS A 2 2.42 24.11 -32.83
N CYS A 3 3.05 22.94 -32.87
CA CYS A 3 2.81 21.89 -31.88
C CYS A 3 3.35 22.33 -30.52
N ARG A 4 2.52 22.31 -29.49
CA ARG A 4 2.93 22.42 -28.10
C ARG A 4 3.43 21.06 -27.60
N PHE A 5 4.51 21.07 -26.84
CA PHE A 5 5.38 19.95 -26.47
C PHE A 5 4.76 18.90 -25.53
N GLU A 6 3.44 18.81 -25.37
CA GLU A 6 2.81 17.91 -24.37
C GLU A 6 1.84 16.86 -24.88
N SER A 7 1.59 16.73 -26.18
CA SER A 7 0.76 15.64 -26.72
C SER A 7 0.89 15.52 -28.25
N CYS A 8 1.99 14.99 -28.75
CA CYS A 8 2.07 14.48 -30.10
C CYS A 8 2.22 12.96 -30.07
N ASP A 9 1.23 12.25 -30.58
CA ASP A 9 1.25 10.80 -30.73
C ASP A 9 2.17 10.41 -31.89
N PHE A 10 2.81 9.23 -31.82
CA PHE A 10 3.77 8.74 -32.81
C PHE A 10 3.19 8.64 -34.24
N SER A 11 1.86 8.53 -34.34
CA SER A 11 1.11 8.56 -35.60
C SER A 11 1.15 9.93 -36.29
N ASP A 12 1.16 11.06 -35.53
CA ASP A 12 1.18 12.40 -36.10
C ASP A 12 2.54 12.76 -36.70
N LEU A 13 3.63 12.29 -36.12
CA LEU A 13 4.97 12.42 -36.68
C LEU A 13 5.14 11.64 -38.02
N PHE A 14 4.50 10.47 -38.12
CA PHE A 14 4.52 9.65 -39.32
C PHE A 14 3.72 10.30 -40.47
N PHE A 15 2.58 10.92 -40.15
CA PHE A 15 1.79 11.66 -41.15
C PHE A 15 2.46 12.96 -41.63
N ILE A 16 3.16 13.67 -40.73
CA ILE A 16 3.94 14.88 -41.07
C ILE A 16 5.11 14.47 -41.98
N PHE A 17 5.77 13.35 -41.74
CA PHE A 17 6.88 12.85 -42.55
C PHE A 17 6.44 12.43 -43.94
N ILE A 18 5.28 11.78 -44.07
CA ILE A 18 4.69 11.39 -45.36
C ILE A 18 4.23 12.62 -46.16
N SER A 19 3.68 13.65 -45.49
CA SER A 19 3.24 14.88 -46.17
C SER A 19 4.41 15.74 -46.68
N PHE A 20 5.60 15.61 -46.09
CA PHE A 20 6.83 16.27 -46.57
C PHE A 20 7.40 15.57 -47.83
N ILE A 21 7.18 14.27 -48.00
CA ILE A 21 7.63 13.49 -49.15
C ILE A 21 6.73 13.71 -50.38
N TYR A 22 5.46 14.13 -50.20
CA TYR A 22 4.45 14.25 -51.25
C TYR A 22 4.12 15.67 -51.72
N ARG A 23 5.00 16.69 -51.46
CA ARG A 23 4.83 17.99 -52.11
C ARG A 23 5.31 17.95 -53.56
N PRO A 24 4.45 18.23 -54.58
CA PRO A 24 4.90 18.33 -55.95
C PRO A 24 5.71 19.63 -56.14
N VAL A 25 7.01 19.46 -56.26
CA VAL A 25 7.90 20.56 -56.67
C VAL A 25 8.09 20.42 -58.18
N THR A 26 7.55 21.37 -58.94
CA THR A 26 7.84 21.57 -60.35
C THR A 26 9.23 22.15 -60.50
N ALA A 27 10.25 21.32 -60.63
CA ALA A 27 11.57 21.65 -61.14
C ALA A 27 12.32 20.37 -61.49
N SER A 28 13.07 20.37 -62.61
CA SER A 28 13.71 19.27 -63.30
C SER A 28 14.24 18.13 -62.38
N ARG A 29 13.62 16.99 -62.56
CA ARG A 29 13.92 15.79 -61.70
C ARG A 29 15.12 15.04 -62.27
N THR A 30 16.20 15.02 -61.50
CA THR A 30 16.99 13.78 -61.39
C THR A 30 16.31 12.94 -60.29
N SER A 31 15.36 12.09 -60.63
CA SER A 31 14.72 11.18 -59.67
C SER A 31 15.77 10.18 -59.18
N LEU A 32 16.04 10.20 -57.86
CA LEU A 32 16.86 9.14 -57.25
C LEU A 32 16.23 7.76 -57.62
N PRO A 33 17.00 6.82 -58.12
CA PRO A 33 16.47 5.51 -58.48
C PRO A 33 15.89 4.82 -57.23
N LEU A 34 14.81 4.09 -57.40
CA LEU A 34 14.01 3.47 -56.34
C LEU A 34 14.87 2.69 -55.31
N TRP A 35 15.92 2.01 -55.79
CA TRP A 35 16.84 1.28 -54.92
C TRP A 35 17.64 2.19 -53.95
N MET A 36 17.96 3.42 -54.34
CA MET A 36 18.62 4.38 -53.46
C MET A 36 17.65 4.89 -52.36
N ILE A 37 16.38 5.07 -52.67
CA ILE A 37 15.35 5.46 -51.70
C ILE A 37 15.16 4.33 -50.69
N ILE A 38 15.11 3.08 -51.16
CA ILE A 38 15.03 1.89 -50.30
C ILE A 38 16.25 1.79 -49.36
N LEU A 39 17.46 1.99 -49.88
CA LEU A 39 18.68 1.97 -49.06
C LEU A 39 18.70 3.11 -48.00
N LEU A 40 18.22 4.32 -48.36
CA LEU A 40 18.11 5.44 -47.41
C LEU A 40 17.10 5.12 -46.29
N VAL A 41 15.95 4.55 -46.63
CA VAL A 41 14.93 4.15 -45.62
C VAL A 41 15.48 3.06 -44.71
N PHE A 42 16.15 2.02 -45.24
CA PHE A 42 16.79 0.99 -44.42
C PHE A 42 17.93 1.56 -43.56
N GLY A 43 18.73 2.49 -44.05
CA GLY A 43 19.77 3.18 -43.31
C GLY A 43 19.20 3.98 -42.13
N VAL A 44 18.11 4.74 -42.33
CA VAL A 44 17.45 5.48 -41.28
C VAL A 44 16.82 4.56 -40.24
N LEU A 45 16.19 3.48 -40.65
CA LEU A 45 15.60 2.48 -39.75
C LEU A 45 16.69 1.77 -38.93
N ALA A 46 17.83 1.46 -39.54
CA ALA A 46 18.96 0.85 -38.82
C ALA A 46 19.57 1.80 -37.78
N ILE A 47 19.76 3.09 -38.14
CA ILE A 47 20.23 4.13 -37.21
C ILE A 47 19.24 4.31 -36.06
N LEU A 48 17.93 4.37 -36.32
CA LEU A 48 16.86 4.44 -35.30
C LEU A 48 16.89 3.20 -34.40
N GLY A 49 17.04 2.02 -34.95
CA GLY A 49 17.14 0.78 -34.16
C GLY A 49 18.38 0.76 -33.24
N ILE A 50 19.54 1.22 -33.76
CA ILE A 50 20.78 1.35 -32.96
C ILE A 50 20.63 2.40 -31.87
N THR A 51 20.07 3.58 -32.17
CA THR A 51 19.88 4.66 -31.19
C THR A 51 18.89 4.24 -30.11
N ILE A 52 17.77 3.61 -30.45
CA ILE A 52 16.81 3.07 -29.47
C ILE A 52 17.48 1.96 -28.63
N GLY A 53 18.22 1.04 -29.25
CA GLY A 53 18.97 -0.02 -28.57
C GLY A 53 20.00 0.53 -27.58
N LEU A 54 20.76 1.55 -27.98
CA LEU A 54 21.72 2.24 -27.10
C LEU A 54 21.00 2.99 -25.97
N LEU A 55 19.89 3.67 -26.27
CA LEU A 55 19.09 4.40 -25.26
C LEU A 55 18.49 3.43 -24.22
N VAL A 56 17.95 2.32 -24.67
CA VAL A 56 17.46 1.24 -23.80
C VAL A 56 18.60 0.65 -22.98
N HIS A 57 19.76 0.39 -23.60
CA HIS A 57 20.94 -0.12 -22.91
C HIS A 57 21.41 0.85 -21.81
N PHE A 58 21.57 2.15 -22.13
CA PHE A 58 21.99 3.16 -21.16
C PHE A 58 20.95 3.43 -20.07
N LEU A 59 19.67 3.49 -20.40
CA LEU A 59 18.62 3.83 -19.42
C LEU A 59 18.16 2.62 -18.58
N VAL A 60 18.17 1.41 -19.15
CA VAL A 60 17.64 0.21 -18.47
C VAL A 60 18.73 -0.69 -17.91
N VAL A 61 19.86 -0.84 -18.61
CA VAL A 61 20.93 -1.77 -18.22
C VAL A 61 21.95 -1.13 -17.29
N GLU A 62 22.26 0.17 -17.42
CA GLU A 62 23.21 0.84 -16.54
C GLU A 62 22.64 1.22 -15.17
N ASN A 63 21.36 1.54 -15.07
CA ASN A 63 20.72 1.92 -13.81
C ASN A 63 19.98 0.74 -13.17
N ARG A 64 20.67 -0.06 -12.38
CA ARG A 64 20.10 -1.18 -11.62
C ARG A 64 19.77 -0.77 -10.19
N THR A 65 18.75 -1.39 -9.62
CA THR A 65 18.44 -1.27 -8.20
C THR A 65 19.23 -2.32 -7.42
N TYR A 66 19.94 -1.90 -6.39
CA TYR A 66 20.70 -2.74 -5.48
C TYR A 66 20.08 -2.72 -4.10
N TYR A 67 20.07 -3.87 -3.45
CA TYR A 67 19.45 -4.09 -2.16
C TYR A 67 20.52 -4.50 -1.15
N TYR A 68 20.48 -3.88 0.03
CA TYR A 68 21.40 -4.18 1.11
C TYR A 68 20.65 -4.51 2.37
N GLN A 69 21.11 -5.49 3.10
CA GLN A 69 20.73 -5.76 4.47
C GLN A 69 21.87 -5.33 5.38
N GLY A 70 21.56 -4.64 6.45
CA GLY A 70 22.53 -4.27 7.46
C GLY A 70 22.04 -4.59 8.86
N SER A 71 22.97 -4.58 9.82
CA SER A 71 22.65 -4.62 11.24
C SER A 71 23.64 -3.80 12.05
N PHE A 72 23.19 -3.23 13.14
CA PHE A 72 24.02 -2.50 14.12
C PHE A 72 23.37 -2.51 15.51
N LYS A 73 24.17 -2.22 16.56
CA LYS A 73 23.69 -2.16 17.94
C LYS A 73 23.32 -0.74 18.35
N VAL A 74 22.19 -0.62 19.02
CA VAL A 74 21.74 0.56 19.79
C VAL A 74 21.96 0.23 21.25
N LEU A 75 22.68 1.09 21.97
CA LEU A 75 23.15 0.85 23.34
C LEU A 75 22.23 1.54 24.37
N GLY A 76 22.31 1.08 25.63
CA GLY A 76 21.59 1.72 26.74
C GLY A 76 20.07 1.54 26.70
N ILE A 77 19.58 0.57 25.95
CA ILE A 77 18.16 0.22 25.90
C ILE A 77 17.92 -0.99 26.79
N PRO A 78 17.14 -0.88 27.88
CA PRO A 78 16.83 -2.02 28.75
C PRO A 78 16.03 -3.07 27.97
N TYR A 79 16.21 -4.33 28.35
CA TYR A 79 15.50 -5.44 27.73
C TYR A 79 13.99 -5.27 27.84
N ASN A 80 13.30 -5.34 26.71
CA ASN A 80 11.84 -5.39 26.63
C ASN A 80 11.44 -6.21 25.37
N ARG A 81 10.68 -7.28 25.59
CA ARG A 81 10.20 -8.15 24.51
C ARG A 81 9.33 -7.43 23.47
N ASN A 82 8.71 -6.30 23.86
CA ASN A 82 7.89 -5.52 22.93
C ASN A 82 8.69 -4.98 21.75
N TYR A 83 10.02 -4.81 21.88
CA TYR A 83 10.85 -4.41 20.73
C TYR A 83 10.85 -5.42 19.59
N GLU A 84 10.60 -6.72 19.83
CA GLU A 84 10.52 -7.73 18.77
C GLU A 84 9.23 -7.61 17.96
N LYS A 85 8.17 -7.07 18.55
CA LYS A 85 6.89 -6.91 17.88
C LYS A 85 6.89 -5.63 17.02
N GLU A 86 6.83 -5.77 15.70
CA GLU A 86 6.77 -4.62 14.78
C GLU A 86 5.59 -3.68 15.04
N THR A 87 4.50 -4.20 15.58
CA THR A 87 3.27 -3.46 15.87
C THR A 87 3.30 -2.70 17.19
N SER A 88 4.26 -3.01 18.09
CA SER A 88 4.32 -2.36 19.40
C SER A 88 4.72 -0.87 19.32
N PRO A 89 4.22 -0.01 20.23
CA PRO A 89 4.60 1.39 20.30
C PRO A 89 6.11 1.58 20.49
N GLU A 90 6.74 0.73 21.33
CA GLU A 90 8.17 0.79 21.61
C GLU A 90 9.03 0.51 20.36
N ASN A 91 8.68 -0.56 19.60
CA ASN A 91 9.35 -0.85 18.34
C ASN A 91 9.16 0.30 17.34
N ASN A 92 7.94 0.80 17.21
CA ASN A 92 7.61 1.89 16.28
C ASN A 92 8.40 3.16 16.63
N TYR A 93 8.52 3.52 17.89
CA TYR A 93 9.26 4.70 18.34
C TYR A 93 10.75 4.62 17.97
N ILE A 94 11.43 3.55 18.39
CA ILE A 94 12.87 3.35 18.10
C ILE A 94 13.11 3.25 16.58
N SER A 95 12.31 2.45 15.88
CA SER A 95 12.44 2.26 14.44
C SER A 95 12.25 3.58 13.68
N LYS A 96 11.28 4.42 14.09
CA LYS A 96 11.06 5.73 13.46
C LYS A 96 12.26 6.65 13.60
N ILE A 97 12.86 6.71 14.80
CA ILE A 97 14.06 7.52 15.04
C ILE A 97 15.21 7.05 14.13
N LEU A 98 15.45 5.73 14.07
CA LEU A 98 16.52 5.17 13.26
C LEU A 98 16.29 5.39 11.77
N GLU A 99 15.06 5.21 11.29
CA GLU A 99 14.68 5.46 9.89
C GLU A 99 14.86 6.94 9.52
N THR A 100 14.44 7.86 10.38
CA THR A 100 14.64 9.30 10.16
C THR A 100 16.13 9.64 10.08
N LYS A 101 16.96 9.15 11.02
CA LYS A 101 18.42 9.36 10.97
C LYS A 101 19.06 8.81 9.70
N MET A 102 18.63 7.64 9.21
CA MET A 102 19.12 7.07 7.95
C MET A 102 18.73 7.93 6.74
N VAL A 103 17.47 8.36 6.67
CA VAL A 103 16.97 9.24 5.60
C VAL A 103 17.78 10.54 5.57
N ASP A 104 17.94 11.23 6.71
CA ASP A 104 18.68 12.47 6.83
C ASP A 104 20.14 12.29 6.41
N ALA A 105 20.80 11.22 6.87
CA ALA A 105 22.19 10.92 6.54
C ALA A 105 22.39 10.68 5.03
N PHE A 106 21.50 9.92 4.39
CA PHE A 106 21.61 9.67 2.95
C PHE A 106 21.19 10.84 2.09
N GLN A 107 20.14 11.56 2.45
CA GLN A 107 19.69 12.76 1.71
C GLN A 107 20.70 13.92 1.79
N SER A 108 21.44 14.03 2.89
CA SER A 108 22.52 15.05 3.06
C SER A 108 23.84 14.62 2.44
N SER A 109 23.95 13.41 1.91
CA SER A 109 25.19 12.84 1.41
C SER A 109 25.41 13.07 -0.09
N ASN A 110 26.63 12.78 -0.56
CA ASN A 110 26.98 12.82 -1.99
C ASN A 110 26.36 11.70 -2.83
N ILE A 111 25.67 10.72 -2.22
CA ILE A 111 24.92 9.65 -2.89
C ILE A 111 23.39 9.81 -2.78
N TYR A 112 22.90 11.03 -2.49
CA TYR A 112 21.47 11.28 -2.34
C TYR A 112 20.64 10.93 -3.58
N ARG A 113 21.23 11.05 -4.80
CA ARG A 113 20.56 10.69 -6.06
C ARG A 113 20.41 9.19 -6.27
N GLN A 114 21.29 8.41 -5.66
CA GLN A 114 21.27 6.95 -5.70
C GLN A 114 20.34 6.37 -4.63
N TYR A 115 20.14 7.08 -3.52
CA TYR A 115 19.29 6.64 -2.42
C TYR A 115 17.83 6.57 -2.83
N ILE A 116 17.19 5.43 -2.57
CA ILE A 116 15.75 5.21 -2.82
C ILE A 116 15.00 5.10 -1.50
N ASN A 117 15.44 4.19 -0.60
CA ASN A 117 14.71 3.92 0.64
C ASN A 117 15.59 3.24 1.70
N SER A 118 15.23 3.43 2.95
CA SER A 118 15.78 2.71 4.10
C SER A 118 14.69 2.41 5.13
N GLN A 119 14.73 1.23 5.73
CA GLN A 119 13.75 0.81 6.74
C GLN A 119 14.43 -0.05 7.80
N VAL A 120 13.91 0.03 9.03
CA VAL A 120 14.21 -0.92 10.09
C VAL A 120 13.31 -2.13 9.90
N LEU A 121 13.90 -3.32 9.77
CA LEU A 121 13.18 -4.58 9.59
C LEU A 121 12.74 -5.16 10.94
N THR A 122 13.70 -5.37 11.84
CA THR A 122 13.46 -5.94 13.16
C THR A 122 14.38 -5.29 14.19
N LEU A 123 13.91 -5.25 15.41
CA LEU A 123 14.68 -4.90 16.58
C LEU A 123 14.77 -6.14 17.48
N VAL A 124 15.97 -6.62 17.71
CA VAL A 124 16.21 -7.80 18.57
C VAL A 124 16.82 -7.31 19.90
N PRO A 125 16.08 -7.39 21.01
CA PRO A 125 16.58 -6.94 22.31
C PRO A 125 17.63 -7.91 22.86
N ASP A 126 18.65 -7.34 23.47
CA ASP A 126 19.68 -7.99 24.27
C ASP A 126 19.69 -7.31 25.66
N ASN A 127 20.49 -7.79 26.62
CA ASN A 127 20.44 -7.37 28.02
C ASN A 127 20.40 -5.84 28.26
N ASN A 128 21.20 -5.07 27.52
CA ASN A 128 21.22 -3.60 27.61
C ASN A 128 21.44 -2.96 26.23
N SER A 129 20.96 -3.61 25.19
CA SER A 129 21.12 -3.14 23.81
C SER A 129 20.01 -3.69 22.92
N LEU A 130 19.84 -3.07 21.75
CA LEU A 130 19.01 -3.58 20.66
C LEU A 130 19.90 -3.80 19.43
N THR A 131 19.75 -4.93 18.78
CA THR A 131 20.28 -5.12 17.42
C THR A 131 19.22 -4.71 16.43
N ALA A 132 19.45 -3.60 15.71
CA ALA A 132 18.60 -3.16 14.62
C ALA A 132 19.04 -3.83 13.32
N HIS A 133 18.13 -4.57 12.69
CA HIS A 133 18.28 -5.05 11.33
C HIS A 133 17.64 -4.06 10.38
N ILE A 134 18.38 -3.63 9.36
CA ILE A 134 17.95 -2.60 8.41
C ILE A 134 17.96 -3.13 6.99
N TRP A 135 17.15 -2.50 6.15
CA TRP A 135 17.07 -2.73 4.72
C TRP A 135 17.26 -1.42 3.99
N LEU A 136 18.06 -1.44 2.92
CA LEU A 136 18.42 -0.26 2.15
C LEU A 136 18.27 -0.55 0.66
N VAL A 137 17.84 0.45 -0.10
CA VAL A 137 17.70 0.38 -1.55
C VAL A 137 18.38 1.56 -2.21
N PHE A 138 19.20 1.25 -3.20
CA PHE A 138 19.91 2.25 -4.00
C PHE A 138 19.78 1.96 -5.48
N LYS A 139 19.80 3.00 -6.29
CA LYS A 139 19.88 2.93 -7.74
C LYS A 139 21.30 3.32 -8.16
N ASP A 140 21.98 2.43 -8.87
CA ASP A 140 23.36 2.70 -9.30
C ASP A 140 23.71 2.00 -10.60
N SER A 141 24.82 2.41 -11.23
CA SER A 141 25.39 1.71 -12.37
C SER A 141 26.23 0.50 -11.92
N ARG A 142 26.36 -0.47 -12.78
CA ARG A 142 27.16 -1.67 -12.49
C ARG A 142 28.64 -1.35 -12.22
N SER A 143 29.17 -0.30 -12.86
CA SER A 143 30.57 0.12 -12.75
C SER A 143 30.92 0.79 -11.43
N THR A 144 29.94 1.46 -10.76
CA THR A 144 30.14 2.21 -9.52
C THR A 144 29.64 1.51 -8.27
N LYS A 145 29.06 0.33 -8.42
CA LYS A 145 28.41 -0.44 -7.36
C LYS A 145 29.28 -0.62 -6.10
N GLU A 146 30.52 -1.07 -6.24
CA GLU A 146 31.40 -1.32 -5.08
C GLU A 146 31.80 -0.02 -4.39
N THR A 147 32.07 1.02 -5.16
CA THR A 147 32.35 2.36 -4.62
C THR A 147 31.15 2.90 -3.86
N THR A 148 29.92 2.69 -4.37
CA THR A 148 28.68 3.09 -3.70
C THR A 148 28.44 2.28 -2.44
N ARG A 149 28.72 0.97 -2.43
CA ARG A 149 28.64 0.15 -1.22
C ARG A 149 29.55 0.67 -0.11
N GLN A 150 30.80 1.01 -0.44
CA GLN A 150 31.76 1.60 0.53
C GLN A 150 31.29 2.95 1.04
N ARG A 151 30.69 3.79 0.19
CA ARG A 151 30.09 5.09 0.60
C ARG A 151 28.89 4.88 1.53
N ILE A 152 28.00 3.95 1.22
CA ILE A 152 26.86 3.58 2.09
C ILE A 152 27.38 3.20 3.49
N GLU A 153 28.38 2.32 3.56
CA GLU A 153 28.98 1.88 4.82
C GLU A 153 29.62 3.06 5.59
N SER A 154 30.34 3.94 4.89
CA SER A 154 30.95 5.12 5.50
C SER A 154 29.90 6.08 6.09
N ILE A 155 28.83 6.37 5.33
CA ILE A 155 27.74 7.27 5.76
C ILE A 155 27.03 6.68 6.98
N LEU A 156 26.71 5.37 6.97
CA LEU A 156 26.12 4.69 8.12
C LEU A 156 27.03 4.75 9.35
N ARG A 157 28.33 4.47 9.19
CA ARG A 157 29.29 4.59 10.31
C ARG A 157 29.37 6.00 10.86
N GLN A 158 29.32 7.02 9.99
CA GLN A 158 29.30 8.43 10.43
C GLN A 158 27.99 8.77 11.17
N MET A 159 26.84 8.33 10.65
CA MET A 159 25.53 8.48 11.31
C MET A 159 25.55 7.83 12.70
N LEU A 160 26.10 6.61 12.83
CA LEU A 160 26.20 5.89 14.11
C LEU A 160 27.18 6.53 15.10
N LYS A 161 28.19 7.28 14.64
CA LYS A 161 29.10 8.06 15.50
C LYS A 161 28.50 9.36 16.00
N SER A 162 27.50 9.88 15.30
CA SER A 162 26.87 11.16 15.66
C SER A 162 26.09 11.02 16.96
N HIS A 163 26.52 11.73 17.98
CA HIS A 163 25.88 11.80 19.30
C HIS A 163 24.66 12.74 19.32
N SER A 164 24.25 13.28 18.16
CA SER A 164 23.06 14.11 18.07
C SER A 164 21.80 13.27 18.17
N GLY A 165 21.24 13.18 19.36
CA GLY A 165 19.97 12.49 19.62
C GLY A 165 20.03 11.45 20.73
N SER A 166 18.88 11.03 21.20
CA SER A 166 18.63 10.24 22.41
C SER A 166 19.04 8.75 22.36
N LEU A 167 19.60 8.27 21.24
CA LEU A 167 19.94 6.85 21.07
C LEU A 167 21.44 6.67 20.79
N PRO A 168 22.24 6.26 21.77
CA PRO A 168 23.63 5.89 21.56
C PRO A 168 23.74 4.61 20.72
N THR A 169 24.67 4.58 19.78
CA THR A 169 24.88 3.44 18.85
C THR A 169 26.35 3.03 18.82
N ASP A 170 26.61 1.77 18.46
CA ASP A 170 27.97 1.26 18.27
C ASP A 170 28.33 1.18 16.78
N PRO A 171 29.19 2.11 16.26
CA PRO A 171 29.60 2.11 14.86
C PRO A 171 30.41 0.87 14.46
N ASN A 172 31.05 0.19 15.42
CA ASN A 172 31.88 -0.99 15.13
C ASN A 172 31.03 -2.26 14.97
N SER A 173 29.80 -2.24 15.45
CA SER A 173 28.84 -3.33 15.28
C SER A 173 28.20 -3.38 13.89
N LEU A 174 28.39 -2.35 13.05
CA LEU A 174 27.79 -2.28 11.72
C LEU A 174 28.25 -3.45 10.85
N ARG A 175 27.29 -4.20 10.34
CA ARG A 175 27.43 -5.20 9.28
C ARG A 175 26.58 -4.76 8.10
N LEU A 176 27.10 -4.86 6.89
CA LEU A 176 26.39 -4.54 5.66
C LEU A 176 26.67 -5.61 4.61
N MET A 177 25.64 -6.20 4.05
CA MET A 177 25.72 -7.18 2.98
C MET A 177 24.76 -6.84 1.86
N GLU A 178 25.15 -7.14 0.64
CA GLU A 178 24.24 -7.09 -0.50
C GLU A 178 23.36 -8.32 -0.51
N ILE A 179 22.11 -8.14 -0.87
CA ILE A 179 21.13 -9.23 -1.01
C ILE A 179 20.51 -9.20 -2.41
N SER A 180 20.04 -10.34 -2.87
CA SER A 180 19.32 -10.43 -4.14
C SER A 180 17.98 -9.71 -4.07
N LYS A 181 17.44 -9.31 -5.23
CA LYS A 181 16.09 -8.75 -5.33
C LYS A 181 15.03 -9.68 -4.73
N VAL A 182 15.15 -10.97 -4.97
CA VAL A 182 14.19 -11.98 -4.47
C VAL A 182 14.21 -12.05 -2.93
N GLU A 183 15.38 -12.01 -2.31
CA GLU A 183 15.52 -11.98 -0.84
C GLU A 183 14.94 -10.69 -0.26
N ALA A 184 15.25 -9.55 -0.90
CA ALA A 184 14.71 -8.25 -0.49
C ALA A 184 13.17 -8.22 -0.56
N GLU A 185 12.58 -8.69 -1.66
CA GLU A 185 11.13 -8.80 -1.82
C GLU A 185 10.53 -9.75 -0.79
N LYS A 186 11.17 -10.89 -0.49
CA LYS A 186 10.70 -11.81 0.54
C LYS A 186 10.69 -11.17 1.93
N MET A 187 11.72 -10.39 2.28
CA MET A 187 11.78 -9.68 3.56
C MET A 187 10.65 -8.66 3.71
N ILE A 188 10.33 -7.92 2.65
CA ILE A 188 9.25 -6.93 2.65
C ILE A 188 7.88 -7.63 2.66
N ASN A 189 7.70 -8.66 1.83
CA ASN A 189 6.44 -9.39 1.72
C ASN A 189 6.08 -10.17 3.00
N ASN A 190 7.04 -10.40 3.89
CA ASN A 190 6.77 -10.97 5.21
C ASN A 190 6.20 -9.96 6.22
N ARG A 191 6.08 -8.68 5.88
CA ARG A 191 5.62 -7.61 6.76
C ARG A 191 4.23 -7.16 6.36
N CYS A 192 3.35 -6.88 7.33
CA CYS A 192 2.01 -6.37 7.07
C CYS A 192 1.98 -4.86 6.84
N GLY A 193 0.85 -4.34 6.39
CA GLY A 193 0.53 -2.91 6.36
C GLY A 193 1.38 -2.07 5.40
N ARG A 194 2.10 -2.70 4.47
CA ARG A 194 2.96 -2.00 3.50
C ARG A 194 2.23 -1.80 2.17
N ARG A 195 2.49 -0.66 1.54
CA ARG A 195 2.02 -0.31 0.20
C ARG A 195 3.21 -0.25 -0.76
N PRO A 196 3.69 -1.38 -1.31
CA PRO A 196 4.98 -1.45 -2.01
C PRO A 196 5.07 -0.56 -3.26
N ARG A 197 3.92 -0.18 -3.86
CA ARG A 197 3.88 0.71 -5.03
C ARG A 197 3.84 2.18 -4.71
N MET A 198 3.48 2.55 -3.47
CA MET A 198 3.33 3.94 -3.11
C MET A 198 4.66 4.51 -2.65
N SER A 199 5.07 5.60 -3.26
CA SER A 199 6.13 6.45 -2.72
C SER A 199 5.60 7.14 -1.44
N ALA A 200 6.49 7.43 -0.50
CA ALA A 200 6.17 8.05 0.80
C ALA A 200 5.58 9.49 0.71
N THR A 201 5.28 9.98 -0.50
CA THR A 201 4.61 11.26 -0.70
C THR A 201 3.12 11.12 -0.42
N TYR A 202 2.71 11.59 0.72
CA TYR A 202 1.31 11.73 1.11
C TYR A 202 0.65 12.82 0.26
N ASP A 203 -0.06 12.44 -0.80
CA ASP A 203 -1.05 13.35 -1.36
C ASP A 203 -2.19 13.51 -0.35
N ARG A 204 -2.36 14.72 0.17
CA ARG A 204 -3.52 15.08 0.99
C ARG A 204 -4.76 14.91 0.15
N ILE A 205 -5.43 13.76 0.30
CA ILE A 205 -6.69 13.46 -0.37
C ILE A 205 -7.76 14.34 0.27
N LYS A 206 -8.28 15.30 -0.48
CA LYS A 206 -9.51 16.02 -0.14
C LYS A 206 -10.66 15.35 -0.90
N GLY A 207 -11.63 14.79 -0.16
CA GLY A 207 -12.79 14.13 -0.75
C GLY A 207 -12.52 12.68 -1.18
N GLY A 208 -13.57 11.94 -1.57
CA GLY A 208 -13.46 10.61 -2.15
C GLY A 208 -12.80 10.64 -3.53
N SER A 209 -11.98 9.65 -3.83
CA SER A 209 -11.30 9.54 -5.13
C SER A 209 -11.03 8.08 -5.52
N THR A 210 -10.80 7.85 -6.80
CA THR A 210 -10.44 6.53 -7.31
C THR A 210 -9.06 6.12 -6.83
N ALA A 211 -8.96 4.91 -6.30
CA ALA A 211 -7.70 4.33 -5.84
C ALA A 211 -6.80 3.96 -7.02
N GLN A 212 -5.49 4.15 -6.85
CA GLN A 212 -4.49 3.69 -7.80
C GLN A 212 -4.26 2.17 -7.67
N LYS A 213 -3.69 1.57 -8.70
CA LYS A 213 -3.36 0.14 -8.69
C LYS A 213 -2.31 -0.15 -7.60
N GLY A 214 -2.62 -1.10 -6.69
CA GLY A 214 -1.75 -1.48 -5.58
C GLY A 214 -1.70 -0.46 -4.42
N GLU A 215 -2.56 0.54 -4.41
CA GLU A 215 -2.63 1.54 -3.34
C GLU A 215 -3.20 0.96 -2.04
N TRP A 216 -4.18 0.07 -2.15
CA TRP A 216 -4.82 -0.62 -1.03
C TRP A 216 -4.72 -2.14 -1.24
N PRO A 217 -3.54 -2.73 -1.05
CA PRO A 217 -3.28 -4.10 -1.50
C PRO A 217 -3.99 -5.18 -0.67
N TRP A 218 -4.54 -4.82 0.48
CA TRP A 218 -5.36 -5.70 1.33
C TRP A 218 -6.84 -5.68 1.02
N GLN A 219 -7.28 -4.76 0.16
CA GLN A 219 -8.68 -4.67 -0.24
C GLN A 219 -9.09 -5.88 -1.05
N ALA A 220 -10.11 -6.60 -0.59
CA ALA A 220 -10.69 -7.72 -1.28
C ALA A 220 -12.17 -7.49 -1.61
N SER A 221 -12.60 -8.03 -2.74
CA SER A 221 -14.00 -8.11 -3.16
C SER A 221 -14.54 -9.47 -2.79
N LEU A 222 -15.42 -9.56 -1.81
CA LEU A 222 -16.22 -10.74 -1.51
C LEU A 222 -17.39 -10.80 -2.49
N LYS A 223 -17.44 -11.84 -3.31
CA LYS A 223 -18.46 -12.04 -4.34
C LYS A 223 -19.43 -13.14 -3.91
N PHE A 224 -20.70 -12.86 -4.05
CA PHE A 224 -21.78 -13.84 -3.92
C PHE A 224 -22.30 -14.20 -5.31
N ASN A 225 -22.27 -15.50 -5.66
CA ASN A 225 -22.64 -16.00 -7.00
C ASN A 225 -21.97 -15.20 -8.13
N GLY A 226 -20.65 -14.92 -7.99
CA GLY A 226 -19.83 -14.26 -8.99
C GLY A 226 -19.98 -12.72 -9.07
N ARG A 227 -20.88 -12.11 -8.28
CA ARG A 227 -21.08 -10.65 -8.25
C ARG A 227 -20.55 -10.05 -6.96
N HIS A 228 -19.91 -8.90 -7.04
CA HIS A 228 -19.46 -8.16 -5.86
C HIS A 228 -20.64 -7.89 -4.91
N TYR A 229 -20.46 -8.29 -3.65
CA TYR A 229 -21.49 -8.20 -2.62
C TYR A 229 -21.03 -7.41 -1.41
N CYS A 230 -19.82 -7.71 -0.90
CA CYS A 230 -19.17 -7.06 0.23
C CYS A 230 -17.70 -6.81 -0.03
N GLY A 231 -17.09 -5.96 0.79
CA GLY A 231 -15.65 -5.86 0.95
C GLY A 231 -15.11 -6.87 1.94
N ALA A 232 -13.81 -7.06 1.97
CA ALA A 232 -13.08 -7.81 2.99
C ALA A 232 -11.63 -7.31 3.06
N SER A 233 -10.94 -7.61 4.16
CA SER A 233 -9.56 -7.21 4.42
C SER A 233 -8.64 -8.42 4.55
N LEU A 234 -7.61 -8.51 3.72
CA LEU A 234 -6.62 -9.59 3.79
C LEU A 234 -5.68 -9.38 4.98
N ILE A 235 -5.68 -10.31 5.94
CA ILE A 235 -4.88 -10.24 7.17
C ILE A 235 -3.72 -11.26 7.20
N SER A 236 -3.80 -12.30 6.38
CA SER A 236 -2.72 -13.28 6.19
C SER A 236 -2.79 -13.90 4.80
N GLU A 237 -1.91 -14.87 4.49
CA GLU A 237 -1.95 -15.58 3.21
C GLU A 237 -3.27 -16.33 2.96
N ARG A 238 -4.04 -16.65 4.00
CA ARG A 238 -5.27 -17.46 3.87
C ARG A 238 -6.49 -16.86 4.54
N TYR A 239 -6.33 -15.85 5.40
CA TYR A 239 -7.42 -15.32 6.19
C TYR A 239 -7.77 -13.88 5.80
N LEU A 240 -9.08 -13.61 5.71
CA LEU A 240 -9.64 -12.27 5.57
C LEU A 240 -10.61 -12.01 6.71
N VAL A 241 -10.77 -10.74 7.06
CA VAL A 241 -11.78 -10.24 7.99
C VAL A 241 -12.82 -9.45 7.19
N THR A 242 -14.10 -9.62 7.55
CA THR A 242 -15.24 -8.96 6.94
C THR A 242 -16.39 -8.84 7.95
N ALA A 243 -17.55 -8.32 7.56
CA ALA A 243 -18.75 -8.24 8.39
C ALA A 243 -19.58 -9.54 8.34
N ALA A 244 -20.16 -9.92 9.47
CA ALA A 244 -21.01 -11.11 9.58
C ALA A 244 -22.30 -10.99 8.76
N HIS A 245 -22.89 -9.78 8.67
CA HIS A 245 -24.10 -9.54 7.88
C HIS A 245 -23.92 -9.86 6.38
N CYS A 246 -22.69 -9.92 5.87
CA CYS A 246 -22.40 -10.34 4.50
C CYS A 246 -22.81 -11.81 4.22
N PHE A 247 -23.03 -12.60 5.27
CA PHE A 247 -23.42 -14.01 5.15
C PHE A 247 -24.89 -14.27 5.50
N GLN A 248 -25.69 -13.22 5.75
CA GLN A 248 -27.13 -13.39 6.08
C GLN A 248 -27.94 -14.10 5.01
N ARG A 249 -27.55 -14.01 3.72
CA ARG A 249 -28.23 -14.69 2.60
C ARG A 249 -27.82 -16.15 2.46
N SER A 250 -26.62 -16.49 2.85
CA SER A 250 -26.07 -17.84 2.78
C SER A 250 -24.79 -17.92 3.59
N GLU A 251 -24.61 -19.01 4.31
CA GLU A 251 -23.35 -19.36 4.99
C GLU A 251 -22.57 -20.45 4.23
N ASN A 252 -23.09 -20.90 3.08
CA ASN A 252 -22.41 -21.91 2.28
C ASN A 252 -21.19 -21.32 1.57
N PRO A 253 -19.95 -21.74 1.90
CA PRO A 253 -18.72 -21.22 1.31
C PRO A 253 -18.67 -21.32 -0.22
N LYS A 254 -19.33 -22.33 -0.80
CA LYS A 254 -19.34 -22.55 -2.26
C LYS A 254 -20.03 -21.43 -3.04
N ASN A 255 -20.87 -20.63 -2.39
CA ASN A 255 -21.54 -19.51 -3.01
C ASN A 255 -20.65 -18.24 -3.08
N PHE A 256 -19.47 -18.30 -2.45
CA PHE A 256 -18.60 -17.15 -2.32
C PHE A 256 -17.25 -17.36 -2.98
N THR A 257 -16.74 -16.27 -3.56
CA THR A 257 -15.36 -16.17 -4.03
C THR A 257 -14.77 -14.82 -3.60
N VAL A 258 -13.46 -14.75 -3.48
CA VAL A 258 -12.72 -13.54 -3.13
C VAL A 258 -11.83 -13.16 -4.29
N SER A 259 -11.77 -11.88 -4.65
CA SER A 259 -10.83 -11.37 -5.65
C SER A 259 -10.22 -10.04 -5.19
N PHE A 260 -9.07 -9.72 -5.75
CA PHE A 260 -8.27 -8.53 -5.40
C PHE A 260 -8.18 -7.54 -6.56
N GLY A 261 -7.40 -6.48 -6.38
CA GLY A 261 -7.15 -5.45 -7.38
C GLY A 261 -8.15 -4.30 -7.33
N THR A 262 -8.01 -3.33 -8.24
CA THR A 262 -8.83 -2.11 -8.26
C THR A 262 -10.15 -2.26 -9.01
N LYS A 263 -10.34 -3.36 -9.75
CA LYS A 263 -11.56 -3.63 -10.54
C LYS A 263 -12.26 -4.87 -10.03
N VAL A 264 -13.57 -4.78 -9.86
CA VAL A 264 -14.38 -5.97 -9.52
C VAL A 264 -14.54 -6.94 -10.70
N SER A 265 -14.41 -6.45 -11.92
CA SER A 265 -14.54 -7.27 -13.13
C SER A 265 -13.62 -6.71 -14.25
N PRO A 266 -12.84 -7.56 -14.96
CA PRO A 266 -12.63 -8.98 -14.65
C PRO A 266 -11.94 -9.17 -13.28
N PRO A 267 -12.18 -10.30 -12.59
CA PRO A 267 -11.54 -10.57 -11.30
C PRO A 267 -10.03 -10.74 -11.46
N TYR A 268 -9.27 -10.21 -10.51
CA TYR A 268 -7.83 -10.44 -10.40
C TYR A 268 -7.54 -11.30 -9.17
N MET A 269 -6.70 -12.33 -9.32
CA MET A 269 -6.34 -13.29 -8.25
C MET A 269 -7.59 -13.82 -7.52
N GLN A 270 -8.50 -14.50 -8.23
CA GLN A 270 -9.71 -15.06 -7.64
C GLN A 270 -9.39 -16.32 -6.83
N HIS A 271 -9.91 -16.37 -5.60
CA HIS A 271 -9.78 -17.47 -4.64
C HIS A 271 -11.15 -17.99 -4.23
N TYR A 272 -11.21 -19.27 -3.89
CA TYR A 272 -12.41 -19.92 -3.36
C TYR A 272 -12.39 -19.89 -1.82
N VAL A 273 -13.58 -19.80 -1.24
CA VAL A 273 -13.77 -19.82 0.20
C VAL A 273 -13.85 -21.27 0.67
N GLN A 274 -13.02 -21.63 1.65
CA GLN A 274 -13.04 -22.94 2.31
C GLN A 274 -14.02 -22.93 3.47
N GLN A 275 -13.99 -21.87 4.30
CA GLN A 275 -14.81 -21.78 5.51
C GLN A 275 -15.16 -20.31 5.79
N ILE A 276 -16.34 -20.11 6.34
CA ILE A 276 -16.83 -18.85 6.89
C ILE A 276 -16.96 -19.07 8.40
N ILE A 277 -16.39 -18.18 9.21
CA ILE A 277 -16.42 -18.21 10.67
C ILE A 277 -17.08 -16.90 11.11
N ILE A 278 -18.32 -16.97 11.52
CA ILE A 278 -19.09 -15.83 12.03
C ILE A 278 -18.87 -15.74 13.55
N HIS A 279 -18.85 -14.53 14.11
CA HIS A 279 -18.78 -14.33 15.56
C HIS A 279 -19.95 -15.05 16.25
N GLU A 280 -19.66 -15.74 17.33
CA GLU A 280 -20.65 -16.59 18.01
C GLU A 280 -21.83 -15.80 18.57
N ASP A 281 -21.60 -14.56 18.97
CA ASP A 281 -22.61 -13.68 19.54
C ASP A 281 -23.32 -12.80 18.49
N TYR A 282 -22.96 -12.94 17.20
CA TYR A 282 -23.65 -12.19 16.13
C TYR A 282 -25.10 -12.66 15.99
N ILE A 283 -26.03 -11.70 16.09
CA ILE A 283 -27.46 -11.94 15.90
C ILE A 283 -27.91 -11.40 14.54
N LYS A 284 -28.50 -12.26 13.73
CA LYS A 284 -28.95 -11.90 12.39
C LYS A 284 -30.04 -10.80 12.45
N GLY A 285 -29.76 -9.71 11.76
CA GLY A 285 -30.63 -8.54 11.71
C GLY A 285 -30.33 -7.49 12.76
N GLU A 286 -29.39 -7.75 13.65
CA GLU A 286 -28.85 -6.79 14.61
C GLU A 286 -27.47 -6.31 14.16
N HIS A 287 -26.93 -5.32 14.87
CA HIS A 287 -25.65 -4.68 14.53
C HIS A 287 -24.52 -5.06 15.51
N HIS A 288 -24.83 -5.89 16.52
CA HIS A 288 -23.87 -6.35 17.53
C HIS A 288 -22.98 -7.43 16.94
N ASP A 289 -21.71 -7.41 17.30
CA ASP A 289 -20.70 -8.43 16.94
C ASP A 289 -20.67 -8.77 15.44
N ASP A 290 -20.91 -7.76 14.59
CA ASP A 290 -20.98 -7.90 13.14
C ASP A 290 -19.58 -8.13 12.52
N VAL A 291 -18.93 -9.22 12.90
CA VAL A 291 -17.61 -9.61 12.44
C VAL A 291 -17.57 -11.07 12.02
N ALA A 292 -16.85 -11.33 10.93
CA ALA A 292 -16.60 -12.69 10.44
C ALA A 292 -15.19 -12.82 9.86
N VAL A 293 -14.69 -14.05 9.85
CA VAL A 293 -13.42 -14.45 9.24
C VAL A 293 -13.69 -15.39 8.09
N ILE A 294 -12.97 -15.20 6.98
CA ILE A 294 -12.99 -16.08 5.81
C ILE A 294 -11.66 -16.84 5.74
N LEU A 295 -11.73 -18.17 5.64
CA LEU A 295 -10.59 -19.02 5.30
C LEU A 295 -10.65 -19.37 3.81
N LEU A 296 -9.56 -19.10 3.08
CA LEU A 296 -9.42 -19.46 1.68
C LEU A 296 -8.92 -20.91 1.50
N THR A 297 -9.29 -21.54 0.39
CA THR A 297 -8.80 -22.88 0.02
C THR A 297 -7.31 -22.89 -0.23
N GLU A 298 -6.78 -21.83 -0.87
CA GLU A 298 -5.38 -21.71 -1.25
C GLU A 298 -4.77 -20.43 -0.70
N LYS A 299 -3.45 -20.44 -0.54
CA LYS A 299 -2.69 -19.27 -0.12
C LYS A 299 -2.70 -18.18 -1.20
N VAL A 300 -2.89 -16.95 -0.78
CA VAL A 300 -2.69 -15.76 -1.59
C VAL A 300 -1.18 -15.52 -1.73
N VAL A 301 -0.71 -15.39 -2.96
CA VAL A 301 0.67 -14.98 -3.23
C VAL A 301 0.77 -13.46 -3.09
N PHE A 302 1.54 -13.00 -2.11
CA PHE A 302 1.76 -11.57 -1.94
C PHE A 302 2.55 -10.98 -3.09
N THR A 303 2.11 -9.83 -3.54
CA THR A 303 2.71 -9.04 -4.63
C THR A 303 2.67 -7.56 -4.27
N ASN A 304 3.23 -6.71 -5.12
CA ASN A 304 3.11 -5.26 -4.94
C ASN A 304 1.65 -4.75 -5.04
N ASP A 305 0.73 -5.56 -5.56
CA ASP A 305 -0.67 -5.19 -5.75
C ASP A 305 -1.62 -5.88 -4.75
N VAL A 306 -1.16 -6.98 -4.11
CA VAL A 306 -1.95 -7.77 -3.15
C VAL A 306 -1.07 -8.09 -1.96
N HIS A 307 -1.44 -7.56 -0.78
CA HIS A 307 -0.68 -7.68 0.43
C HIS A 307 -1.58 -7.60 1.67
N ARG A 308 -1.12 -8.11 2.80
CA ARG A 308 -1.91 -8.09 4.04
C ARG A 308 -1.80 -6.76 4.78
N VAL A 309 -2.89 -6.33 5.44
CA VAL A 309 -2.92 -5.24 6.42
C VAL A 309 -2.45 -5.74 7.78
N CYS A 310 -1.93 -4.85 8.65
CA CYS A 310 -1.67 -5.18 10.03
C CYS A 310 -2.95 -5.18 10.86
N LEU A 311 -3.00 -6.04 11.88
CA LEU A 311 -3.99 -5.94 12.94
C LEU A 311 -3.42 -5.12 14.10
N PRO A 312 -4.21 -4.23 14.74
CA PRO A 312 -3.77 -3.47 15.91
C PRO A 312 -3.62 -4.39 17.14
N GLU A 313 -2.93 -3.94 18.17
CA GLU A 313 -2.96 -4.60 19.47
C GLU A 313 -4.34 -4.41 20.13
N ALA A 314 -4.76 -5.36 20.99
CA ALA A 314 -6.13 -5.40 21.54
C ALA A 314 -6.51 -4.16 22.37
N MET A 315 -5.52 -3.41 22.90
CA MET A 315 -5.75 -2.22 23.71
C MET A 315 -5.40 -0.92 23.00
N GLU A 316 -5.05 -0.99 21.71
CA GLU A 316 -4.65 0.19 20.95
C GLU A 316 -5.88 1.01 20.58
N ILE A 317 -5.87 2.30 20.93
CA ILE A 317 -6.96 3.21 20.63
C ILE A 317 -6.49 4.24 19.61
N VAL A 318 -7.22 4.36 18.50
CA VAL A 318 -7.04 5.49 17.58
C VAL A 318 -7.85 6.67 18.13
N PRO A 319 -7.19 7.80 18.47
CA PRO A 319 -7.88 8.91 19.11
C PRO A 319 -8.96 9.55 18.21
N PRO A 320 -10.00 10.17 18.80
CA PRO A 320 -10.94 11.00 18.06
C PRO A 320 -10.21 12.13 17.31
N GLY A 321 -10.66 12.42 16.09
CA GLY A 321 -10.07 13.42 15.20
C GLY A 321 -8.95 12.89 14.30
N GLU A 322 -8.39 11.72 14.58
CA GLU A 322 -7.38 11.08 13.72
C GLU A 322 -7.93 10.74 12.35
N GLY A 323 -7.07 10.91 11.34
CA GLY A 323 -7.39 10.62 9.95
C GLY A 323 -7.27 9.14 9.64
N VAL A 324 -8.34 8.56 9.11
CA VAL A 324 -8.42 7.17 8.66
C VAL A 324 -8.93 7.12 7.24
N VAL A 325 -8.76 5.99 6.56
CA VAL A 325 -9.24 5.82 5.18
C VAL A 325 -10.16 4.61 5.10
N VAL A 326 -11.36 4.82 4.56
CA VAL A 326 -12.24 3.72 4.14
C VAL A 326 -12.08 3.50 2.64
N THR A 327 -12.08 2.22 2.22
CA THR A 327 -11.95 1.84 0.82
C THR A 327 -12.98 0.80 0.43
N GLY A 328 -13.48 0.89 -0.83
CA GLY A 328 -14.45 -0.08 -1.34
C GLY A 328 -14.96 0.25 -2.73
N TRP A 329 -15.91 -0.55 -3.19
CA TRP A 329 -16.61 -0.40 -4.47
C TRP A 329 -18.06 0.02 -4.30
N GLY A 330 -18.40 0.57 -3.13
CA GLY A 330 -19.72 1.04 -2.80
C GLY A 330 -20.23 2.15 -3.72
N ALA A 331 -21.49 2.49 -3.54
CA ALA A 331 -22.14 3.50 -4.35
C ALA A 331 -21.50 4.88 -4.12
N LEU A 332 -21.13 5.56 -5.20
CA LEU A 332 -20.68 6.96 -5.18
C LEU A 332 -21.87 7.93 -5.16
N THR A 333 -23.02 7.47 -5.65
CA THR A 333 -24.30 8.19 -5.72
C THR A 333 -25.42 7.16 -5.58
N PHE A 334 -26.66 7.62 -5.37
CA PHE A 334 -27.86 6.76 -5.26
C PHE A 334 -28.03 5.75 -6.42
N ASP A 335 -27.37 5.99 -7.59
CA ASP A 335 -27.63 5.25 -8.83
C ASP A 335 -26.57 4.22 -9.24
N GLY A 336 -25.49 4.00 -8.47
CA GLY A 336 -24.54 3.00 -8.95
C GLY A 336 -23.29 2.70 -8.15
N LYS A 337 -23.00 1.40 -8.02
CA LYS A 337 -21.74 0.87 -7.48
C LYS A 337 -20.58 1.23 -8.41
N SER A 338 -19.44 1.61 -7.84
CA SER A 338 -18.25 1.91 -8.62
C SER A 338 -17.64 0.63 -9.22
N LYS A 339 -17.23 0.70 -10.48
CA LYS A 339 -16.45 -0.36 -11.12
C LYS A 339 -14.98 -0.34 -10.70
N LEU A 340 -14.50 0.81 -10.21
CA LEU A 340 -13.14 1.03 -9.74
C LEU A 340 -13.15 1.22 -8.22
N LEU A 341 -12.15 0.68 -7.54
CA LEU A 341 -11.97 0.88 -6.10
C LEU A 341 -11.90 2.37 -5.78
N GLN A 342 -12.67 2.78 -4.79
CA GLN A 342 -12.68 4.14 -4.26
C GLN A 342 -11.97 4.18 -2.92
N LYS A 343 -11.49 5.36 -2.53
CA LYS A 343 -10.94 5.68 -1.22
C LYS A 343 -11.55 6.96 -0.71
N ALA A 344 -11.90 6.99 0.56
CA ALA A 344 -12.44 8.16 1.22
C ALA A 344 -11.68 8.40 2.53
N PRO A 345 -10.97 9.53 2.67
CA PRO A 345 -10.40 9.94 3.95
C PRO A 345 -11.53 10.42 4.85
N VAL A 346 -11.60 9.88 6.06
CA VAL A 346 -12.56 10.23 7.08
C VAL A 346 -11.85 10.41 8.42
N LYS A 347 -12.56 10.88 9.44
CA LYS A 347 -12.02 11.07 10.78
C LYS A 347 -12.73 10.19 11.79
N ILE A 348 -11.98 9.68 12.76
CA ILE A 348 -12.55 9.03 13.94
C ILE A 348 -13.40 10.06 14.70
N ILE A 349 -14.61 9.68 15.06
CA ILE A 349 -15.53 10.50 15.83
C ILE A 349 -15.58 9.96 17.26
N ASP A 350 -15.58 10.86 18.23
CA ASP A 350 -15.72 10.51 19.64
C ASP A 350 -17.02 9.74 19.90
N THR A 351 -16.98 8.67 20.68
CA THR A 351 -18.13 7.80 20.94
C THR A 351 -19.28 8.55 21.58
N ASN A 352 -19.02 9.49 22.53
CA ASN A 352 -20.07 10.27 23.14
C ASN A 352 -20.72 11.23 22.12
N ALA A 353 -19.92 11.85 21.24
CA ALA A 353 -20.44 12.69 20.17
C ALA A 353 -21.29 11.87 19.18
N CYS A 354 -20.87 10.64 18.87
CA CYS A 354 -21.64 9.73 18.02
C CYS A 354 -22.93 9.23 18.70
N ASN A 355 -22.92 9.10 20.03
CA ASN A 355 -24.09 8.71 20.85
C ASN A 355 -25.01 9.88 21.24
N ALA A 356 -24.73 11.10 20.78
CA ALA A 356 -25.63 12.24 21.01
C ALA A 356 -27.05 11.93 20.49
N GLN A 357 -28.07 12.56 21.09
CA GLN A 357 -29.49 12.28 20.82
C GLN A 357 -29.84 12.46 19.34
N GLU A 358 -29.31 13.49 18.68
CA GLU A 358 -29.52 13.80 17.26
C GLU A 358 -28.73 12.90 16.30
N VAL A 359 -27.74 12.16 16.82
CA VAL A 359 -26.88 11.26 16.03
C VAL A 359 -27.41 9.83 16.14
N TYR A 360 -26.94 9.06 17.10
CA TYR A 360 -27.36 7.66 17.26
C TYR A 360 -28.01 7.34 18.62
N ASN A 361 -28.21 8.35 19.47
CA ASN A 361 -29.01 8.27 20.71
C ASN A 361 -28.67 7.06 21.60
N GLY A 362 -27.38 6.84 21.87
CA GLY A 362 -26.92 5.78 22.77
C GLY A 362 -26.83 4.37 22.16
N VAL A 363 -26.99 4.20 20.85
CA VAL A 363 -26.94 2.88 20.17
C VAL A 363 -25.50 2.39 19.92
N ILE A 364 -24.53 3.31 19.93
CA ILE A 364 -23.12 2.97 19.66
C ILE A 364 -22.49 2.35 20.91
N GLU A 365 -22.03 1.12 20.79
CA GLU A 365 -21.36 0.35 21.84
C GLU A 365 -19.84 0.50 21.79
N ASP A 366 -19.15 0.05 22.84
CA ASP A 366 -17.69 0.06 22.92
C ASP A 366 -17.01 -0.81 21.86
N THR A 367 -17.72 -1.81 21.36
CA THR A 367 -17.31 -2.68 20.24
C THR A 367 -17.44 -2.00 18.87
N MET A 368 -18.08 -0.83 18.83
CA MET A 368 -18.33 -0.05 17.63
C MET A 368 -17.43 1.20 17.57
N LEU A 369 -17.25 1.72 16.39
CA LEU A 369 -16.42 2.88 16.07
C LEU A 369 -17.14 3.74 15.05
N CYS A 370 -17.29 5.03 15.32
CA CYS A 370 -17.79 5.98 14.32
C CYS A 370 -16.67 6.66 13.57
N ALA A 371 -16.78 6.74 12.26
CA ALA A 371 -15.90 7.56 11.44
C ALA A 371 -16.64 8.20 10.26
N GLY A 372 -16.26 9.43 9.94
CA GLY A 372 -16.93 10.24 8.93
C GLY A 372 -16.76 11.73 9.21
N TYR A 373 -17.77 12.49 8.80
CA TYR A 373 -17.92 13.91 9.07
C TYR A 373 -19.38 14.19 9.53
N MET A 374 -19.54 14.96 10.60
CA MET A 374 -20.88 15.30 11.13
C MET A 374 -21.69 16.17 10.15
N GLU A 375 -20.99 16.96 9.33
CA GLU A 375 -21.57 17.72 8.22
C GLU A 375 -21.99 16.86 7.01
N GLY A 376 -21.69 15.57 7.02
CA GLY A 376 -21.99 14.63 5.93
C GLY A 376 -21.05 14.75 4.74
N ASN A 377 -21.51 14.40 3.55
CA ASN A 377 -20.87 14.44 2.23
C ASN A 377 -19.90 13.29 1.90
N ILE A 378 -19.12 12.80 2.86
CA ILE A 378 -18.11 11.74 2.63
C ILE A 378 -18.32 10.64 3.66
N ASP A 379 -18.61 9.43 3.18
CA ASP A 379 -18.89 8.26 4.03
C ASP A 379 -18.66 6.96 3.26
N ALA A 380 -18.63 5.81 3.97
CA ALA A 380 -18.83 4.50 3.39
C ALA A 380 -20.28 4.34 2.90
N CYS A 381 -20.48 3.57 1.85
CA CYS A 381 -21.81 3.39 1.26
C CYS A 381 -22.11 1.91 0.93
N GLN A 382 -23.34 1.65 0.43
CA GLN A 382 -23.78 0.31 0.05
C GLN A 382 -22.80 -0.38 -0.91
N GLY A 383 -22.25 -1.52 -0.50
CA GLY A 383 -21.23 -2.28 -1.21
C GLY A 383 -19.84 -2.16 -0.61
N ASP A 384 -19.63 -1.24 0.36
CA ASP A 384 -18.40 -1.16 1.16
C ASP A 384 -18.47 -2.05 2.41
N SER A 385 -19.66 -2.56 2.77
CA SER A 385 -19.92 -3.48 3.89
C SER A 385 -18.84 -4.55 4.01
N GLY A 386 -18.30 -4.77 5.21
CA GLY A 386 -17.21 -5.71 5.48
C GLY A 386 -15.83 -5.23 5.03
N GLY A 387 -15.75 -4.11 4.31
CA GLY A 387 -14.50 -3.51 3.86
C GLY A 387 -13.68 -2.86 4.97
N PRO A 388 -12.43 -2.47 4.68
CA PRO A 388 -11.50 -1.94 5.67
C PRO A 388 -11.70 -0.46 5.95
N LEU A 389 -11.61 -0.09 7.23
CA LEU A 389 -11.22 1.23 7.72
C LEU A 389 -9.80 1.11 8.24
N VAL A 390 -8.88 1.86 7.67
CA VAL A 390 -7.45 1.72 7.97
C VAL A 390 -6.81 3.02 8.44
N HIS A 391 -5.81 2.88 9.33
CA HIS A 391 -5.03 3.96 9.93
C HIS A 391 -3.54 3.72 9.74
N PRO A 392 -2.74 4.70 9.28
CA PRO A 392 -1.30 4.56 9.22
C PRO A 392 -0.66 4.97 10.54
N ASN A 393 0.36 4.26 10.98
CA ASN A 393 1.21 4.76 12.05
C ASN A 393 2.25 5.78 11.53
N SER A 394 3.10 6.30 12.43
CA SER A 394 4.15 7.27 12.10
C SER A 394 5.20 6.77 11.09
N ARG A 395 5.25 5.46 10.81
CA ARG A 395 6.15 4.80 9.84
C ARG A 395 5.44 4.44 8.52
N ASP A 396 4.22 4.95 8.28
CA ASP A 396 3.35 4.58 7.14
C ASP A 396 3.07 3.05 7.06
N ILE A 397 2.96 2.41 8.23
CA ILE A 397 2.47 1.05 8.37
C ILE A 397 0.96 1.12 8.65
N TRP A 398 0.17 0.44 7.83
CA TRP A 398 -1.29 0.52 7.88
C TRP A 398 -1.91 -0.58 8.71
N TYR A 399 -2.82 -0.19 9.59
CA TYR A 399 -3.56 -1.05 10.51
C TYR A 399 -5.04 -1.07 10.18
N LEU A 400 -5.66 -2.24 10.26
CA LEU A 400 -7.10 -2.40 10.17
C LEU A 400 -7.73 -1.99 11.50
N VAL A 401 -8.32 -0.81 11.57
CA VAL A 401 -8.91 -0.27 12.81
C VAL A 401 -10.41 -0.45 12.88
N GLY A 402 -11.09 -0.59 11.73
CA GLY A 402 -12.52 -0.82 11.64
C GLY A 402 -12.92 -1.70 10.47
N ILE A 403 -14.10 -2.31 10.59
CA ILE A 403 -14.78 -3.09 9.55
C ILE A 403 -16.08 -2.37 9.25
N VAL A 404 -16.35 -2.01 8.00
CA VAL A 404 -17.60 -1.32 7.60
C VAL A 404 -18.79 -2.20 7.97
N SER A 405 -19.67 -1.72 8.84
CA SER A 405 -20.82 -2.47 9.33
C SER A 405 -22.16 -1.84 8.91
N TRP A 406 -22.52 -0.69 9.45
CA TRP A 406 -23.81 -0.07 9.18
C TRP A 406 -23.77 1.46 9.20
N GLY A 407 -24.88 2.08 8.80
CA GLY A 407 -25.09 3.53 8.84
C GLY A 407 -26.48 3.89 8.35
N VAL A 408 -26.91 5.11 8.65
CA VAL A 408 -28.23 5.65 8.24
C VAL A 408 -28.02 6.56 7.02
N GLU A 409 -28.26 6.04 5.82
CA GLU A 409 -27.98 6.70 4.54
C GLU A 409 -26.47 7.02 4.36
N CYS A 410 -26.03 7.29 3.14
CA CYS A 410 -24.62 7.59 2.90
C CYS A 410 -24.39 9.10 2.91
N GLY A 411 -23.42 9.58 3.72
CA GLY A 411 -23.04 10.99 3.78
C GLY A 411 -24.13 11.93 4.31
N LYS A 412 -25.04 11.43 5.13
CA LYS A 412 -26.10 12.23 5.75
C LYS A 412 -25.56 13.03 6.93
N ILE A 413 -26.04 14.27 7.09
CA ILE A 413 -25.72 15.13 8.23
C ILE A 413 -26.07 14.41 9.55
N ASN A 414 -25.17 14.45 10.53
CA ASN A 414 -25.29 13.79 11.83
C ASN A 414 -25.51 12.28 11.77
N LYS A 415 -25.09 11.62 10.67
CA LYS A 415 -25.18 10.16 10.54
C LYS A 415 -23.87 9.61 9.95
N PRO A 416 -22.75 9.68 10.71
CA PRO A 416 -21.47 9.10 10.27
C PRO A 416 -21.57 7.58 10.15
N GLY A 417 -20.67 6.98 9.37
CA GLY A 417 -20.55 5.53 9.24
C GLY A 417 -20.19 4.85 10.57
N VAL A 418 -20.75 3.67 10.80
CA VAL A 418 -20.45 2.83 11.97
C VAL A 418 -19.70 1.58 11.53
N TYR A 419 -18.65 1.30 12.25
CA TYR A 419 -17.68 0.24 11.98
C TYR A 419 -17.54 -0.65 13.21
N MET A 420 -17.28 -1.95 13.02
CA MET A 420 -16.83 -2.79 14.13
C MET A 420 -15.39 -2.42 14.50
N ARG A 421 -15.14 -2.15 15.77
CA ARG A 421 -13.82 -1.78 16.33
C ARG A 421 -12.90 -3.00 16.38
N VAL A 422 -11.92 -3.10 15.50
CA VAL A 422 -11.06 -4.29 15.36
C VAL A 422 -10.33 -4.65 16.64
N THR A 423 -9.91 -3.67 17.45
CA THR A 423 -9.25 -3.91 18.73
C THR A 423 -10.13 -4.68 19.72
N SER A 424 -11.45 -4.50 19.70
CA SER A 424 -12.39 -5.27 20.53
C SER A 424 -12.43 -6.74 20.13
N TYR A 425 -12.23 -7.04 18.86
CA TYR A 425 -12.25 -8.41 18.32
C TYR A 425 -10.87 -9.01 18.10
N ARG A 426 -9.80 -8.31 18.48
CA ARG A 426 -8.42 -8.75 18.23
C ARG A 426 -8.11 -10.15 18.73
N ASN A 427 -8.54 -10.45 19.98
CA ASN A 427 -8.33 -11.77 20.59
C ASN A 427 -9.19 -12.86 19.92
N TRP A 428 -10.42 -12.54 19.57
CA TRP A 428 -11.29 -13.44 18.83
C TRP A 428 -10.68 -13.77 17.45
N ILE A 429 -10.27 -12.76 16.69
CA ILE A 429 -9.60 -12.95 15.39
C ILE A 429 -8.37 -13.86 15.55
N ALA A 430 -7.51 -13.59 16.55
CA ALA A 430 -6.33 -14.41 16.83
C ALA A 430 -6.70 -15.85 17.14
N SER A 431 -7.75 -16.09 17.93
CA SER A 431 -8.22 -17.43 18.29
C SER A 431 -8.70 -18.26 17.08
N LYS A 432 -9.24 -17.58 16.05
CA LYS A 432 -9.78 -18.24 14.84
C LYS A 432 -8.73 -18.39 13.73
N THR A 433 -7.70 -17.56 13.72
CA THR A 433 -6.77 -17.46 12.59
C THR A 433 -5.31 -17.78 12.93
N GLY A 434 -4.95 -17.67 14.21
CA GLY A 434 -3.55 -17.74 14.66
C GLY A 434 -2.70 -16.50 14.27
N VAL A 435 -3.35 -15.43 13.79
CA VAL A 435 -2.68 -14.19 13.32
C VAL A 435 -2.65 -13.15 14.45
#